data_9d1b5b1ea3a783e1420105d56fcd9835
#
_entry.id   9d1b5b1ea3a783e1420105d56fcd9835
#
_cell.length_a   1.000
_cell.length_b   1.000
_cell.length_c   1.000
_cell.angle_alpha   90.00
_cell.angle_beta   90.00
_cell.angle_gamma   90.00
#
_symmetry.space_group_name_H-M   'P 1'
#
loop_
_entity.id
_entity.type
_entity.pdbx_description
1 polymer ?
#
loop_
_entity_poly.entity_id
_entity_poly.type
_entity_poly.pdbx_seq_one_letter_code
_entity_poly.pdbx_strand_id
1 'polypeptide(L)'
;MSHKIDLGVIGGTGIYQMEGVSIIEDLVVETPYGSPSSPIFIADVEGKTIAFLARHGIGHRIPPSEINNRANIFALKKLGIKSVVAISACGSLREDFAPGDIVIPDQIIDFTKNRVRTFFETGLVIHISTADP
;
A
#
# COMPACT_ATOMS: atom_id res chain seq x y z
N MET A 1 -22.48 -5.12 -6.41
CA MET A 1 -22.74 -3.73 -5.96
C MET A 1 -21.40 -3.06 -5.79
N SER A 2 -21.12 -1.92 -6.41
CA SER A 2 -19.85 -1.23 -6.18
C SER A 2 -19.89 -0.58 -4.79
N HIS A 3 -19.22 -1.17 -3.84
CA HIS A 3 -19.02 -0.52 -2.54
C HIS A 3 -18.19 0.74 -2.75
N LYS A 4 -18.62 1.85 -2.15
CA LYS A 4 -17.76 3.03 -2.08
C LYS A 4 -16.63 2.70 -1.12
N ILE A 5 -15.40 2.61 -1.63
CA ILE A 5 -14.23 2.34 -0.81
C ILE A 5 -13.73 3.67 -0.24
N ASP A 6 -13.65 3.76 1.08
CA ASP A 6 -13.29 4.99 1.78
C ASP A 6 -11.77 5.22 1.81
N LEU A 7 -11.00 4.14 1.94
CA LEU A 7 -9.55 4.20 2.11
C LEU A 7 -8.87 2.95 1.55
N GLY A 8 -7.69 3.12 0.98
CA GLY A 8 -6.76 2.03 0.70
C GLY A 8 -5.68 1.92 1.77
N VAL A 9 -5.36 0.70 2.16
CA VAL A 9 -4.26 0.42 3.09
C VAL A 9 -3.28 -0.53 2.43
N ILE A 10 -2.03 -0.09 2.31
CA ILE A 10 -0.91 -0.95 1.88
C ILE A 10 -0.11 -1.31 3.12
N GLY A 11 0.00 -2.60 3.41
CA GLY A 11 0.71 -3.04 4.60
C GLY A 11 1.47 -4.35 4.42
N GLY A 12 2.11 -4.77 5.49
CA GLY A 12 2.69 -6.10 5.60
C GLY A 12 1.60 -7.17 5.75
N THR A 13 2.05 -8.42 5.85
CA THR A 13 1.18 -9.56 6.11
C THR A 13 0.54 -9.42 7.49
N GLY A 14 -0.78 -9.60 7.56
CA GLY A 14 -1.50 -9.65 8.83
C GLY A 14 -2.42 -8.46 9.10
N ILE A 15 -2.28 -7.33 8.39
CA ILE A 15 -3.16 -6.16 8.60
C ILE A 15 -4.64 -6.52 8.37
N TYR A 16 -4.93 -7.33 7.37
CA TYR A 16 -6.30 -7.80 7.08
C TYR A 16 -6.76 -8.97 7.97
N GLN A 17 -5.92 -9.45 8.88
CA GLN A 17 -6.23 -10.51 9.86
C GLN A 17 -6.38 -9.95 11.28
N MET A 18 -6.43 -8.64 11.42
CA MET A 18 -6.60 -7.99 12.73
C MET A 18 -8.01 -8.19 13.26
N GLU A 19 -8.14 -8.20 14.57
CA GLU A 19 -9.43 -8.18 15.25
C GLU A 19 -10.22 -6.93 14.83
N GLY A 20 -11.52 -7.10 14.59
CA GLY A 20 -12.40 -6.02 14.11
C GLY A 20 -12.39 -5.81 12.60
N VAL A 21 -11.61 -6.57 11.83
CA VAL A 21 -11.62 -6.54 10.36
C VAL A 21 -12.46 -7.68 9.82
N SER A 22 -13.56 -7.36 9.15
CA SER A 22 -14.43 -8.35 8.51
C SER A 22 -14.25 -8.29 6.99
N ILE A 23 -13.60 -9.32 6.41
CA ILE A 23 -13.43 -9.41 4.96
C ILE A 23 -14.78 -9.63 4.27
N ILE A 24 -15.11 -8.76 3.31
CA ILE A 24 -16.31 -8.82 2.49
C ILE A 24 -16.04 -9.62 1.21
N GLU A 25 -14.94 -9.30 0.53
CA GLU A 25 -14.53 -9.94 -0.71
C GLU A 25 -13.03 -9.77 -0.97
N ASP A 26 -12.49 -10.57 -1.85
CA ASP A 26 -11.14 -10.42 -2.40
C ASP A 26 -11.21 -10.20 -3.92
N LEU A 27 -10.52 -9.18 -4.39
CA LEU A 27 -10.55 -8.74 -5.78
C LEU A 27 -9.20 -8.98 -6.45
N VAL A 28 -9.20 -9.77 -7.52
CA VAL A 28 -8.05 -9.89 -8.42
C VAL A 28 -8.14 -8.77 -9.46
N VAL A 29 -7.21 -7.83 -9.41
CA VAL A 29 -7.21 -6.66 -10.29
C VAL A 29 -6.07 -6.79 -11.31
N GLU A 30 -6.43 -6.88 -12.57
CA GLU A 30 -5.46 -6.85 -13.67
C GLU A 30 -4.99 -5.42 -13.95
N THR A 31 -3.70 -5.25 -14.17
CA THR A 31 -3.08 -3.96 -14.48
C THR A 31 -2.15 -4.04 -15.70
N PRO A 32 -1.92 -2.94 -16.41
CA PRO A 32 -0.96 -2.91 -17.52
C PRO A 32 0.49 -3.10 -17.06
N TYR A 33 0.74 -3.06 -15.75
CA TYR A 33 2.06 -3.25 -15.14
C TYR A 33 2.28 -4.67 -14.60
N GLY A 34 1.40 -5.60 -14.92
CA GLY A 34 1.39 -6.94 -14.37
C GLY A 34 0.50 -7.06 -13.12
N SER A 35 0.71 -8.13 -12.37
CA SER A 35 -0.10 -8.41 -11.18
C SER A 35 0.33 -7.57 -9.98
N PRO A 36 -0.63 -7.09 -9.17
CA PRO A 36 -0.36 -6.60 -7.82
C PRO A 36 0.26 -7.67 -6.93
N SER A 37 0.84 -7.28 -5.82
CA SER A 37 1.49 -8.18 -4.85
C SER A 37 0.53 -9.18 -4.22
N SER A 38 -0.75 -8.83 -4.13
CA SER A 38 -1.83 -9.70 -3.62
C SER A 38 -3.16 -9.30 -4.27
N PRO A 39 -4.21 -10.13 -4.16
CA PRO A 39 -5.57 -9.64 -4.30
C PRO A 39 -5.81 -8.44 -3.39
N ILE A 40 -6.76 -7.59 -3.75
CA ILE A 40 -7.20 -6.49 -2.90
C ILE A 40 -8.34 -7.02 -2.02
N PHE A 41 -8.12 -7.04 -0.71
CA PHE A 41 -9.12 -7.46 0.26
C PHE A 41 -10.02 -6.27 0.62
N ILE A 42 -11.31 -6.39 0.33
CA ILE A 42 -12.30 -5.41 0.75
C ILE A 42 -12.86 -5.85 2.09
N ALA A 43 -12.82 -4.98 3.07
CA ALA A 43 -13.28 -5.28 4.41
C ALA A 43 -14.12 -4.16 5.00
N ASP A 44 -15.02 -4.54 5.90
CA ASP A 44 -15.65 -3.60 6.82
C ASP A 44 -14.79 -3.46 8.07
N VAL A 45 -14.53 -2.23 8.43
CA VAL A 45 -13.85 -1.85 9.67
C VAL A 45 -14.67 -0.75 10.32
N GLU A 46 -15.43 -1.09 11.34
CA GLU A 46 -16.29 -0.17 12.10
C GLU A 46 -17.25 0.63 11.18
N GLY A 47 -17.86 -0.04 10.19
CA GLY A 47 -18.80 0.56 9.26
C GLY A 47 -18.17 1.35 8.11
N LYS A 48 -16.83 1.29 7.96
CA LYS A 48 -16.11 1.87 6.82
C LYS A 48 -15.59 0.78 5.91
N THR A 49 -15.73 0.99 4.61
CA THR A 49 -15.20 0.06 3.61
C THR A 49 -13.74 0.38 3.31
N ILE A 50 -12.85 -0.51 3.69
CA ILE A 50 -11.40 -0.38 3.54
C ILE A 50 -10.89 -1.42 2.55
N ALA A 51 -10.01 -1.00 1.65
CA ALA A 51 -9.29 -1.92 0.76
C ALA A 51 -7.89 -2.17 1.28
N PHE A 52 -7.54 -3.41 1.52
CA PHE A 52 -6.22 -3.83 1.99
C PHE A 52 -5.41 -4.50 0.88
N LEU A 53 -4.13 -4.14 0.77
CA LEU A 53 -3.16 -4.76 -0.12
C LEU A 53 -1.93 -5.20 0.68
N ALA A 54 -1.61 -6.50 0.61
CA ALA A 54 -0.41 -7.07 1.21
C ALA A 54 0.79 -6.87 0.27
N ARG A 55 1.65 -5.86 0.53
CA ARG A 55 2.76 -5.52 -0.37
C ARG A 55 3.79 -6.65 -0.58
N HIS A 56 3.96 -7.51 0.41
CA HIS A 56 4.85 -8.68 0.33
C HIS A 56 4.14 -9.95 -0.13
N GLY A 57 2.88 -9.83 -0.61
CA GLY A 57 2.05 -10.96 -0.99
C GLY A 57 1.52 -11.76 0.21
N ILE A 58 0.64 -12.70 -0.07
CA ILE A 58 0.13 -13.64 0.94
C ILE A 58 1.27 -14.54 1.38
N GLY A 59 1.47 -14.68 2.69
CA GLY A 59 2.55 -15.50 3.25
C GLY A 59 3.94 -14.85 3.15
N HIS A 60 4.02 -13.55 2.92
CA HIS A 60 5.27 -12.77 2.94
C HIS A 60 6.34 -13.32 1.97
N ARG A 61 5.96 -13.56 0.71
CA ARG A 61 6.81 -14.25 -0.27
C ARG A 61 7.55 -13.33 -1.23
N ILE A 62 7.17 -12.05 -1.31
CA ILE A 62 7.75 -11.07 -2.23
C ILE A 62 8.78 -10.22 -1.48
N PRO A 63 10.06 -10.32 -1.80
CA PRO A 63 11.09 -9.48 -1.18
C PRO A 63 10.89 -8.01 -1.60
N PRO A 64 11.38 -7.06 -0.81
CA PRO A 64 11.18 -5.63 -1.07
C PRO A 64 11.60 -5.17 -2.48
N SER A 65 12.64 -5.78 -3.05
CA SER A 65 13.15 -5.45 -4.40
C SER A 65 12.24 -5.89 -5.55
N GLU A 66 11.34 -6.86 -5.30
CA GLU A 66 10.46 -7.45 -6.31
C GLU A 66 9.02 -6.96 -6.20
N ILE A 67 8.71 -6.09 -5.24
CA ILE A 67 7.38 -5.53 -5.10
C ILE A 67 7.03 -4.72 -6.35
N ASN A 68 5.94 -5.09 -7.02
CA ASN A 68 5.42 -4.34 -8.16
C ASN A 68 4.58 -3.14 -7.69
N ASN A 69 5.28 -2.08 -7.28
CA ASN A 69 4.62 -0.88 -6.75
C ASN A 69 3.69 -0.22 -7.77
N ARG A 70 4.04 -0.25 -9.07
CA ARG A 70 3.19 0.30 -10.14
C ARG A 70 1.85 -0.43 -10.22
N ALA A 71 1.89 -1.76 -10.25
CA ALA A 71 0.68 -2.56 -10.26
C ALA A 71 -0.16 -2.35 -8.99
N ASN A 72 0.48 -2.28 -7.83
CA ASN A 72 -0.19 -2.08 -6.55
C ASN A 72 -0.96 -0.75 -6.52
N ILE A 73 -0.32 0.36 -6.87
CA ILE A 73 -0.95 1.68 -6.88
C ILE A 73 -2.00 1.79 -7.98
N PHE A 74 -1.72 1.25 -9.17
CA PHE A 74 -2.69 1.25 -10.27
C PHE A 74 -3.96 0.48 -9.92
N ALA A 75 -3.83 -0.68 -9.27
CA ALA A 75 -4.99 -1.49 -8.85
C ALA A 75 -5.89 -0.72 -7.87
N LEU A 76 -5.31 -0.08 -6.86
CA LEU A 76 -6.05 0.76 -5.92
C LEU A 76 -6.73 1.93 -6.63
N LYS A 77 -6.04 2.59 -7.57
CA LYS A 77 -6.61 3.68 -8.37
C LYS A 77 -7.77 3.20 -9.25
N LYS A 78 -7.64 2.02 -9.87
CA LYS A 78 -8.68 1.42 -10.71
C LYS A 78 -9.97 1.13 -9.93
N LEU A 79 -9.86 0.82 -8.64
CA LEU A 79 -10.98 0.65 -7.72
C LEU A 79 -11.59 2.00 -7.25
N GLY A 80 -11.08 3.13 -7.71
CA GLY A 80 -11.59 4.45 -7.37
C GLY A 80 -11.09 5.01 -6.03
N ILE A 81 -10.12 4.36 -5.40
CA ILE A 81 -9.55 4.78 -4.13
C ILE A 81 -8.79 6.09 -4.33
N LYS A 82 -9.06 7.08 -3.48
CA LYS A 82 -8.46 8.42 -3.55
C LYS A 82 -7.37 8.64 -2.52
N SER A 83 -7.46 7.97 -1.39
CA SER A 83 -6.51 8.11 -0.29
C SER A 83 -5.92 6.75 0.08
N VAL A 84 -4.63 6.71 0.31
CA VAL A 84 -3.92 5.49 0.66
C VAL A 84 -3.04 5.75 1.89
N VAL A 85 -3.11 4.83 2.85
CA VAL A 85 -2.19 4.78 3.99
C VAL A 85 -1.25 3.60 3.78
N ALA A 86 0.05 3.85 3.83
CA ALA A 86 1.07 2.81 3.80
C ALA A 86 1.61 2.57 5.22
N ILE A 87 1.53 1.34 5.70
CA ILE A 87 1.96 0.95 7.04
C ILE A 87 3.19 0.06 6.95
N SER A 88 4.24 0.42 7.69
CA SER A 88 5.49 -0.34 7.77
C SER A 88 5.99 -0.41 9.21
N ALA A 89 6.52 -1.56 9.60
CA ALA A 89 7.34 -1.64 10.78
C ALA A 89 8.73 -1.05 10.49
N CYS A 90 9.20 -0.19 11.39
CA CYS A 90 10.49 0.49 11.27
C CYS A 90 11.30 0.32 12.56
N GLY A 91 12.63 0.25 12.42
CA GLY A 91 13.53 0.37 13.56
C GLY A 91 13.74 1.85 13.90
N SER A 92 13.61 2.21 15.17
CA SER A 92 13.91 3.57 15.62
C SER A 92 15.41 3.77 15.80
N LEU A 93 15.89 4.93 15.35
CA LEU A 93 17.23 5.45 15.69
C LEU A 93 17.17 6.50 16.81
N ARG A 94 16.02 6.65 17.44
CA ARG A 94 15.75 7.61 18.52
C ARG A 94 15.29 6.86 19.75
N GLU A 95 15.72 7.32 20.94
CA GLU A 95 15.38 6.69 22.22
C GLU A 95 13.98 7.10 22.72
N ASP A 96 13.44 8.22 22.23
CA ASP A 96 12.12 8.73 22.58
C ASP A 96 10.95 8.05 21.82
N PHE A 97 11.24 7.13 20.90
CA PHE A 97 10.24 6.30 20.23
C PHE A 97 10.37 4.85 20.69
N ALA A 98 9.38 4.37 21.40
CA ALA A 98 9.32 3.01 21.92
C ALA A 98 8.69 2.02 20.92
N PRO A 99 8.97 0.71 21.05
CA PRO A 99 8.22 -0.30 20.31
C PRO A 99 6.71 -0.19 20.56
N GLY A 100 5.93 -0.14 19.49
CA GLY A 100 4.48 0.04 19.55
C GLY A 100 4.01 1.47 19.28
N ASP A 101 4.92 2.45 19.27
CA ASP A 101 4.57 3.81 18.89
C ASP A 101 4.22 3.91 17.40
N ILE A 102 3.20 4.72 17.09
CA ILE A 102 2.83 5.07 15.73
C ILE A 102 3.47 6.41 15.38
N VAL A 103 4.29 6.41 14.33
CA VAL A 103 5.00 7.60 13.87
C VAL A 103 4.49 7.98 12.49
N ILE A 104 4.07 9.24 12.34
CA ILE A 104 3.71 9.83 11.05
C ILE A 104 4.89 10.73 10.63
N PRO A 105 5.63 10.37 9.55
CA PRO A 105 6.76 11.16 9.10
C PRO A 105 6.28 12.45 8.43
N ASP A 106 6.97 13.55 8.69
CA ASP A 106 6.78 14.84 8.02
C ASP A 106 7.68 14.99 6.79
N GLN A 107 8.73 14.14 6.67
CA GLN A 107 9.64 14.13 5.54
C GLN A 107 10.14 12.71 5.23
N ILE A 108 10.49 12.49 3.95
CA ILE A 108 11.00 11.22 3.46
C ILE A 108 12.28 11.46 2.66
N ILE A 109 13.31 10.66 2.97
CA ILE A 109 14.52 10.57 2.17
C ILE A 109 14.55 9.19 1.51
N ASP A 110 14.51 9.14 0.18
CA ASP A 110 14.55 7.89 -0.56
C ASP A 110 15.98 7.47 -0.90
N PHE A 111 16.51 6.53 -0.13
CA PHE A 111 17.79 5.86 -0.40
C PHE A 111 17.64 4.51 -1.12
N THR A 112 16.44 4.16 -1.58
CA THR A 112 16.23 2.88 -2.26
C THR A 112 17.01 2.83 -3.59
N LYS A 113 17.54 1.64 -3.90
CA LYS A 113 18.27 1.38 -5.15
C LYS A 113 17.55 0.32 -5.95
N ASN A 114 17.75 0.34 -7.28
CA ASN A 114 17.22 -0.65 -8.20
C ASN A 114 15.68 -0.80 -8.12
N ARG A 115 14.96 0.34 -7.96
CA ARG A 115 13.51 0.41 -7.92
C ARG A 115 12.97 1.13 -9.14
N VAL A 116 11.87 0.63 -9.69
CA VAL A 116 11.08 1.38 -10.66
C VAL A 116 10.38 2.54 -9.92
N ARG A 117 10.69 3.78 -10.33
CA ARG A 117 10.24 5.00 -9.63
C ARG A 117 9.21 5.80 -10.39
N THR A 118 8.77 5.32 -11.55
CA THR A 118 7.86 6.06 -12.43
C THR A 118 6.87 5.12 -13.09
N PHE A 119 5.68 5.64 -13.39
CA PHE A 119 4.71 5.00 -14.27
C PHE A 119 5.06 5.16 -15.77
N PHE A 120 5.97 6.08 -16.09
CA PHE A 120 6.34 6.44 -17.46
C PHE A 120 7.78 6.01 -17.72
N GLU A 121 7.97 5.01 -18.57
CA GLU A 121 9.32 4.49 -18.87
C GLU A 121 10.02 5.34 -19.91
N THR A 122 9.27 5.88 -20.89
CA THR A 122 9.79 6.72 -21.98
C THR A 122 8.76 7.77 -22.39
N GLY A 123 9.24 8.87 -22.96
CA GLY A 123 8.41 9.87 -23.63
C GLY A 123 7.74 10.90 -22.73
N LEU A 124 7.70 10.70 -21.44
CA LEU A 124 7.10 11.64 -20.48
C LEU A 124 7.89 11.65 -19.18
N VAL A 125 8.23 12.85 -18.72
CA VAL A 125 8.86 13.07 -17.41
C VAL A 125 7.92 13.90 -16.55
N ILE A 126 7.52 13.36 -15.40
CA ILE A 126 6.69 14.06 -14.42
C ILE A 126 7.41 14.06 -13.09
N HIS A 127 7.52 15.23 -12.47
CA HIS A 127 7.99 15.40 -11.11
C HIS A 127 6.82 15.74 -10.21
N ILE A 128 6.70 15.03 -9.11
CA ILE A 128 5.77 15.35 -8.02
C ILE A 128 6.57 15.79 -6.79
N SER A 129 6.07 16.77 -6.07
CA SER A 129 6.63 17.09 -4.75
C SER A 129 6.25 16.01 -3.76
N THR A 130 7.23 15.50 -3.02
CA THR A 130 7.02 14.60 -1.88
C THR A 130 7.29 15.29 -0.55
N ALA A 131 7.59 16.60 -0.60
CA ALA A 131 8.01 17.38 0.56
C ALA A 131 6.83 17.97 1.36
N ASP A 132 5.64 17.95 0.78
CA ASP A 132 4.37 18.37 1.42
C ASP A 132 3.35 17.25 1.18
N PRO A 133 3.29 16.24 2.02
CA PRO A 133 2.32 15.16 1.91
C PRO A 133 0.88 15.60 2.23
#